data_d3506e7cb0c9f3dd0315d642f45502e9
#
_entry.id   d3506e7cb0c9f3dd0315d642f45502e9
#
_cell.length_a   1.000
_cell.length_b   1.000
_cell.length_c   1.000
_cell.angle_alpha   90.00
_cell.angle_beta   90.00
_cell.angle_gamma   90.00
#
_symmetry.space_group_name_H-M   'P 1'
#
loop_
_entity.id
_entity.type
_entity.pdbx_description
1 polymer ?
#
loop_
_entity_poly.entity_id
_entity_poly.type
_entity_poly.pdbx_seq_one_letter_code
_entity_poly.pdbx_strand_id
1 'polypeptide(L)'
;MAVLALLSGPYLAQPAAAQSLQDVTTVKCTTGQGCRCALSGINAYDVAWLLNWQDPPANADTLILMIADGVTRWSSVTPDQADTDYGGDGTCEIEVFSPVIPADGTWAGKVRAQDITGCAPQVAEMVPGMLVNMTFSRQITWNGHFDPALLSADPTSQIVRWRALHANLFAGQLTTPVKSDVLQVTGALSSRLLTPDTATATLRLRVGTDAKNAGVLAALGMADCRVTAIYDFERAGQ
;
A
#
# COMPACT_ATOMS: atom_id res chain seq x y z
N MET A 1 -5.11 -59.51 -29.46
CA MET A 1 -5.47 -58.72 -28.25
C MET A 1 -4.20 -58.17 -27.64
N ALA A 2 -3.96 -56.88 -27.85
CA ALA A 2 -2.79 -56.18 -27.30
C ALA A 2 -3.29 -55.28 -26.16
N VAL A 3 -2.76 -55.51 -24.95
CA VAL A 3 -3.05 -54.76 -23.73
C VAL A 3 -2.06 -53.60 -23.65
N LEU A 4 -2.57 -52.36 -23.81
CA LEU A 4 -1.83 -51.13 -23.55
C LEU A 4 -1.82 -50.89 -22.05
N ALA A 5 -0.64 -50.96 -21.41
CA ALA A 5 -0.41 -50.55 -20.03
C ALA A 5 -0.14 -49.03 -20.00
N LEU A 6 -1.08 -48.26 -19.44
CA LEU A 6 -0.91 -46.85 -19.15
C LEU A 6 -0.03 -46.68 -17.91
N LEU A 7 1.21 -46.21 -18.09
CA LEU A 7 2.13 -45.82 -17.02
C LEU A 7 1.71 -44.43 -16.51
N SER A 8 0.96 -44.41 -15.40
CA SER A 8 0.67 -43.18 -14.62
C SER A 8 1.91 -42.88 -13.76
N GLY A 9 2.77 -41.99 -14.23
CA GLY A 9 3.88 -41.47 -13.42
C GLY A 9 3.36 -40.53 -12.32
N PRO A 10 3.90 -40.55 -11.10
CA PRO A 10 3.53 -39.59 -10.07
C PRO A 10 4.06 -38.21 -10.46
N TYR A 11 3.14 -37.25 -10.64
CA TYR A 11 3.51 -35.84 -10.68
C TYR A 11 4.06 -35.45 -9.31
N LEU A 12 5.37 -35.31 -9.20
CA LEU A 12 6.00 -34.65 -8.06
C LEU A 12 5.64 -33.17 -8.13
N ALA A 13 4.72 -32.75 -7.26
CA ALA A 13 4.46 -31.33 -7.03
C ALA A 13 5.78 -30.71 -6.55
N GLN A 14 6.38 -29.85 -7.36
CA GLN A 14 7.50 -29.03 -6.92
C GLN A 14 7.03 -28.16 -5.75
N PRO A 15 7.76 -28.16 -4.61
CA PRO A 15 7.44 -27.23 -3.53
C PRO A 15 7.57 -25.81 -4.11
N ALA A 16 6.52 -25.01 -3.97
CA ALA A 16 6.61 -23.58 -4.22
C ALA A 16 7.76 -23.07 -3.33
N ALA A 17 8.81 -22.55 -3.97
CA ALA A 17 9.91 -21.92 -3.26
C ALA A 17 9.31 -20.85 -2.35
N ALA A 18 9.49 -20.98 -1.04
CA ALA A 18 9.16 -19.95 -0.09
C ALA A 18 10.03 -18.74 -0.47
N GLN A 19 9.43 -17.74 -1.13
CA GLN A 19 10.13 -16.51 -1.47
C GLN A 19 10.53 -15.87 -0.15
N SER A 20 11.82 -15.68 0.07
CA SER A 20 12.32 -14.96 1.22
C SER A 20 11.80 -13.53 1.11
N LEU A 21 10.94 -13.13 2.04
CA LEU A 21 10.37 -11.80 2.12
C LEU A 21 11.44 -10.85 2.69
N GLN A 22 12.48 -10.57 1.90
CA GLN A 22 13.53 -9.63 2.29
C GLN A 22 13.00 -8.21 2.19
N ASP A 23 13.31 -7.40 3.20
CA ASP A 23 12.94 -5.99 3.22
C ASP A 23 13.65 -5.22 2.12
N VAL A 24 12.88 -4.38 1.42
CA VAL A 24 13.40 -3.54 0.34
C VAL A 24 14.21 -2.38 0.93
N THR A 25 15.42 -2.19 0.43
CA THR A 25 16.19 -0.97 0.69
C THR A 25 15.64 0.18 -0.16
N THR A 26 15.23 1.26 0.48
CA THR A 26 14.78 2.48 -0.18
C THR A 26 15.94 3.49 -0.22
N VAL A 27 16.11 4.13 -1.38
CA VAL A 27 17.15 5.14 -1.62
C VAL A 27 16.49 6.39 -2.18
N LYS A 28 16.43 7.45 -1.36
CA LYS A 28 15.84 8.73 -1.73
C LYS A 28 16.94 9.72 -2.06
N CYS A 29 17.04 10.12 -3.33
CA CYS A 29 18.09 10.97 -3.84
C CYS A 29 17.60 12.37 -4.19
N THR A 30 18.49 13.34 -4.02
CA THR A 30 18.30 14.73 -4.47
C THR A 30 19.54 15.14 -5.25
N THR A 31 19.34 15.58 -6.48
CA THR A 31 20.45 15.99 -7.36
C THR A 31 21.35 17.02 -6.70
N GLY A 32 22.67 16.75 -6.67
CA GLY A 32 23.69 17.59 -6.04
C GLY A 32 23.80 17.49 -4.53
N GLN A 33 23.01 16.63 -3.87
CA GLN A 33 23.03 16.45 -2.41
C GLN A 33 23.27 14.99 -1.98
N GLY A 34 23.30 14.06 -2.94
CA GLY A 34 23.41 12.64 -2.66
C GLY A 34 22.07 11.99 -2.26
N CYS A 35 22.16 10.89 -1.54
CA CYS A 35 21.02 10.06 -1.18
C CYS A 35 20.89 9.79 0.31
N ARG A 36 19.68 9.47 0.74
CA ARG A 36 19.38 8.90 2.05
C ARG A 36 18.88 7.47 1.85
N CYS A 37 19.51 6.53 2.53
CA CYS A 37 19.22 5.12 2.44
C CYS A 37 18.51 4.64 3.70
N ALA A 38 17.50 3.80 3.53
CA ALA A 38 16.77 3.24 4.65
C ALA A 38 16.28 1.82 4.36
N LEU A 39 16.25 0.97 5.36
CA LEU A 39 15.55 -0.30 5.27
C LEU A 39 14.05 -0.04 5.44
N SER A 40 13.27 -0.41 4.43
CA SER A 40 11.84 -0.04 4.40
C SER A 40 10.98 -0.78 5.42
N GLY A 41 11.45 -1.94 5.93
CA GLY A 41 10.64 -2.84 6.75
C GLY A 41 9.50 -3.52 5.97
N ILE A 42 9.50 -3.42 4.63
CA ILE A 42 8.50 -4.01 3.74
C ILE A 42 9.15 -4.75 2.58
N ASN A 43 8.55 -5.85 2.17
CA ASN A 43 9.03 -6.64 1.05
C ASN A 43 8.58 -6.06 -0.31
N ALA A 44 9.15 -6.56 -1.39
CA ALA A 44 8.91 -6.07 -2.75
C ALA A 44 7.43 -6.15 -3.20
N TYR A 45 6.70 -7.19 -2.80
CA TYR A 45 5.27 -7.33 -3.15
C TYR A 45 4.42 -6.29 -2.45
N ASP A 46 4.71 -6.03 -1.16
CA ASP A 46 4.01 -5.00 -0.40
C ASP A 46 4.32 -3.59 -0.94
N VAL A 47 5.56 -3.34 -1.37
CA VAL A 47 5.93 -2.11 -2.06
C VAL A 47 5.14 -1.95 -3.36
N ALA A 48 5.10 -2.96 -4.21
CA ALA A 48 4.36 -2.91 -5.47
C ALA A 48 2.87 -2.65 -5.21
N TRP A 49 2.31 -3.33 -4.21
CA TRP A 49 0.93 -3.12 -3.81
C TRP A 49 0.66 -1.70 -3.29
N LEU A 50 1.53 -1.15 -2.44
CA LEU A 50 1.41 0.22 -1.91
C LEU A 50 1.50 1.27 -3.01
N LEU A 51 2.32 1.05 -4.03
CA LEU A 51 2.50 1.95 -5.16
C LEU A 51 1.48 1.73 -6.28
N ASN A 52 0.54 0.79 -6.11
CA ASN A 52 -0.43 0.38 -7.13
C ASN A 52 0.24 -0.05 -8.44
N TRP A 53 1.41 -0.66 -8.34
CA TRP A 53 2.11 -1.28 -9.45
C TRP A 53 1.58 -2.70 -9.70
N GLN A 54 1.99 -3.26 -10.84
CA GLN A 54 1.87 -4.70 -11.09
C GLN A 54 2.87 -5.46 -10.20
N ASP A 55 2.96 -6.76 -10.36
CA ASP A 55 3.92 -7.58 -9.61
C ASP A 55 5.33 -6.98 -9.66
N PRO A 56 6.12 -7.11 -8.58
CA PRO A 56 7.49 -6.65 -8.57
C PRO A 56 8.33 -7.45 -9.59
N PRO A 57 9.48 -6.91 -10.06
CA PRO A 57 10.42 -7.67 -10.89
C PRO A 57 10.80 -8.99 -10.23
N ALA A 58 11.05 -10.04 -11.02
CA ALA A 58 11.39 -11.37 -10.51
C ALA A 58 12.66 -11.40 -9.62
N ASN A 59 13.55 -10.40 -9.78
CA ASN A 59 14.77 -10.23 -8.99
C ASN A 59 14.69 -9.04 -8.02
N ALA A 60 13.48 -8.66 -7.59
CA ALA A 60 13.28 -7.48 -6.74
C ALA A 60 14.01 -7.54 -5.38
N ASP A 61 14.34 -8.74 -4.90
CA ASP A 61 15.16 -8.99 -3.71
C ASP A 61 16.62 -8.51 -3.84
N THR A 62 17.10 -8.30 -5.07
CA THR A 62 18.44 -7.78 -5.37
C THR A 62 18.43 -6.32 -5.81
N LEU A 63 17.25 -5.70 -5.85
CA LEU A 63 17.07 -4.33 -6.30
C LEU A 63 16.81 -3.39 -5.12
N ILE A 64 17.18 -2.11 -5.32
CA ILE A 64 16.75 -1.04 -4.43
C ILE A 64 15.51 -0.34 -5.00
N LEU A 65 14.70 0.23 -4.12
CA LEU A 65 13.63 1.14 -4.51
C LEU A 65 14.16 2.57 -4.51
N MET A 66 14.48 3.08 -5.68
CA MET A 66 15.01 4.41 -5.86
C MET A 66 13.89 5.44 -6.00
N ILE A 67 13.98 6.54 -5.24
CA ILE A 67 13.07 7.68 -5.29
C ILE A 67 13.92 8.92 -5.62
N ALA A 68 13.80 9.43 -6.83
CA ALA A 68 14.56 10.58 -7.27
C ALA A 68 13.72 11.45 -8.21
N ASP A 69 13.81 12.77 -8.07
CA ASP A 69 13.13 13.75 -8.92
C ASP A 69 11.63 13.49 -9.12
N GLY A 70 10.96 13.01 -8.05
CA GLY A 70 9.54 12.66 -8.06
C GLY A 70 9.21 11.32 -8.72
N VAL A 71 10.21 10.58 -9.20
CA VAL A 71 10.05 9.26 -9.83
C VAL A 71 10.47 8.17 -8.86
N THR A 72 9.62 7.14 -8.72
CA THR A 72 9.93 5.92 -7.95
C THR A 72 10.12 4.76 -8.91
N ARG A 73 11.25 4.04 -8.80
CA ARG A 73 11.56 2.91 -9.68
C ARG A 73 12.44 1.87 -9.00
N TRP A 74 12.40 0.64 -9.47
CA TRP A 74 13.41 -0.38 -9.13
C TRP A 74 14.73 -0.07 -9.83
N SER A 75 15.84 -0.28 -9.12
CA SER A 75 17.18 -0.05 -9.65
C SER A 75 18.14 -1.13 -9.17
N SER A 76 19.07 -1.52 -10.05
CA SER A 76 20.13 -2.49 -9.76
C SER A 76 21.44 -1.85 -9.28
N VAL A 77 21.50 -0.52 -9.19
CA VAL A 77 22.67 0.16 -8.63
C VAL A 77 22.73 -0.09 -7.11
N THR A 78 23.92 -0.04 -6.54
CA THR A 78 24.05 -0.08 -5.08
C THR A 78 23.63 1.26 -4.45
N PRO A 79 23.26 1.28 -3.16
CA PRO A 79 22.99 2.54 -2.46
C PRO A 79 24.11 3.57 -2.57
N ASP A 80 25.36 3.15 -2.41
CA ASP A 80 26.53 4.02 -2.49
C ASP A 80 26.78 4.56 -3.88
N GLN A 81 26.56 3.72 -4.92
CA GLN A 81 26.63 4.17 -6.30
C GLN A 81 25.55 5.20 -6.60
N ALA A 82 24.33 4.97 -6.12
CA ALA A 82 23.24 5.93 -6.27
C ALA A 82 23.60 7.27 -5.58
N ASP A 83 24.19 7.22 -4.39
CA ASP A 83 24.63 8.43 -3.68
C ASP A 83 25.64 9.22 -4.50
N THR A 84 26.67 8.54 -5.02
CA THR A 84 27.69 9.15 -5.90
C THR A 84 27.07 9.77 -7.15
N ASP A 85 26.16 9.04 -7.82
CA ASP A 85 25.51 9.50 -9.05
C ASP A 85 24.67 10.76 -8.84
N TYR A 86 24.17 10.97 -7.60
CA TYR A 86 23.40 12.15 -7.20
C TYR A 86 24.23 13.21 -6.48
N GLY A 87 25.57 13.10 -6.46
CA GLY A 87 26.48 14.12 -5.96
C GLY A 87 26.79 14.04 -4.47
N GLY A 88 26.54 12.88 -3.85
CA GLY A 88 26.99 12.55 -2.51
C GLY A 88 28.47 12.12 -2.46
N ASP A 89 28.94 11.71 -1.31
CA ASP A 89 30.32 11.28 -1.06
C ASP A 89 30.57 9.78 -1.37
N GLY A 90 29.55 9.06 -1.80
CA GLY A 90 29.60 7.65 -2.10
C GLY A 90 29.37 6.74 -0.90
N THR A 91 28.85 7.32 0.19
CA THR A 91 28.51 6.56 1.40
C THR A 91 27.03 6.75 1.73
N CYS A 92 26.21 5.73 1.48
CA CYS A 92 24.79 5.79 1.84
C CYS A 92 24.49 4.86 3.01
N GLU A 93 24.70 5.35 4.22
CA GLU A 93 24.40 4.59 5.42
C GLU A 93 22.92 4.23 5.50
N ILE A 94 22.62 2.94 5.76
CA ILE A 94 21.25 2.47 5.87
C ILE A 94 20.68 2.86 7.23
N GLU A 95 19.77 3.81 7.24
CA GLU A 95 19.01 4.20 8.43
C GLU A 95 18.02 3.11 8.82
N VAL A 96 18.06 2.68 10.08
CA VAL A 96 17.04 1.82 10.67
C VAL A 96 16.07 2.72 11.43
N PHE A 97 14.82 2.78 10.99
CA PHE A 97 13.81 3.61 11.64
C PHE A 97 13.46 3.05 13.02
N SER A 98 13.67 3.85 14.06
CA SER A 98 13.14 3.55 15.39
C SER A 98 11.61 3.67 15.37
N PRO A 99 10.88 2.76 16.04
CA PRO A 99 9.43 2.89 16.18
C PRO A 99 9.06 4.22 16.85
N VAL A 100 8.12 4.92 16.25
CA VAL A 100 7.51 6.11 16.86
C VAL A 100 6.38 5.62 17.77
N ILE A 101 6.32 6.12 19.00
CA ILE A 101 5.25 5.83 19.95
C ILE A 101 4.17 6.91 19.78
N PRO A 102 2.92 6.56 19.46
CA PRO A 102 1.84 7.53 19.32
C PRO A 102 1.44 8.08 20.69
N ALA A 103 1.12 9.35 20.73
CA ALA A 103 0.67 10.02 21.95
C ALA A 103 -0.85 9.84 22.12
N ASP A 104 -1.28 9.42 23.31
CA ASP A 104 -2.68 9.36 23.69
C ASP A 104 -3.32 10.76 23.65
N GLY A 105 -4.60 10.83 23.33
CA GLY A 105 -5.32 12.10 23.31
C GLY A 105 -6.48 12.12 22.33
N THR A 106 -7.03 13.31 22.12
CA THR A 106 -8.07 13.53 21.11
C THR A 106 -7.41 13.61 19.73
N TRP A 107 -7.76 12.67 18.86
CA TRP A 107 -7.30 12.63 17.48
C TRP A 107 -8.42 13.04 16.54
N ALA A 108 -8.07 13.79 15.49
CA ALA A 108 -8.98 14.20 14.43
C ALA A 108 -8.47 13.67 13.09
N GLY A 109 -9.36 13.11 12.29
CA GLY A 109 -9.11 12.64 10.93
C GLY A 109 -9.85 13.48 9.91
N LYS A 110 -9.20 13.80 8.79
CA LYS A 110 -9.79 14.53 7.66
C LYS A 110 -9.27 14.01 6.33
N VAL A 111 -10.08 14.12 5.28
CA VAL A 111 -9.63 13.89 3.90
C VAL A 111 -8.79 15.09 3.48
N ARG A 112 -7.54 14.84 3.09
CA ARG A 112 -6.62 15.88 2.57
C ARG A 112 -6.71 16.01 1.06
N ALA A 113 -6.78 14.90 0.35
CA ALA A 113 -6.82 14.86 -1.10
C ALA A 113 -7.63 13.65 -1.57
N GLN A 114 -8.28 13.81 -2.70
CA GLN A 114 -8.96 12.73 -3.41
C GLN A 114 -8.72 12.86 -4.91
N ASP A 115 -8.61 11.72 -5.57
CA ASP A 115 -8.52 11.59 -7.03
C ASP A 115 -9.48 10.49 -7.49
N ILE A 116 -10.28 10.79 -8.51
CA ILE A 116 -11.30 9.89 -9.06
C ILE A 116 -11.11 9.87 -10.57
N THR A 117 -10.71 8.71 -11.09
CA THR A 117 -10.41 8.53 -12.51
C THR A 117 -11.19 7.38 -13.11
N GLY A 118 -11.59 7.51 -14.37
CA GLY A 118 -12.26 6.46 -15.13
C GLY A 118 -13.58 5.98 -14.55
N CYS A 119 -14.24 6.80 -13.73
CA CYS A 119 -15.55 6.49 -13.13
C CYS A 119 -16.68 7.24 -13.85
N ALA A 120 -17.85 6.62 -13.94
CA ALA A 120 -19.06 7.30 -14.40
C ALA A 120 -19.40 8.49 -13.47
N PRO A 121 -19.98 9.60 -13.99
CA PRO A 121 -20.26 10.78 -13.19
C PRO A 121 -21.07 10.51 -11.92
N GLN A 122 -22.10 9.66 -12.01
CA GLN A 122 -22.95 9.30 -10.87
C GLN A 122 -22.17 8.59 -9.76
N VAL A 123 -21.17 7.77 -10.11
CA VAL A 123 -20.29 7.10 -9.14
C VAL A 123 -19.34 8.12 -8.54
N ALA A 124 -18.75 9.01 -9.35
CA ALA A 124 -17.85 10.05 -8.88
C ALA A 124 -18.53 11.01 -7.86
N GLU A 125 -19.80 11.32 -8.05
CA GLU A 125 -20.60 12.15 -7.14
C GLU A 125 -20.87 11.46 -5.79
N MET A 126 -20.92 10.13 -5.75
CA MET A 126 -21.15 9.36 -4.51
C MET A 126 -19.89 9.17 -3.68
N VAL A 127 -18.71 9.22 -4.30
CA VAL A 127 -17.42 8.92 -3.64
C VAL A 127 -17.16 9.79 -2.41
N PRO A 128 -17.35 11.13 -2.42
CA PRO A 128 -17.10 11.96 -1.23
C PRO A 128 -17.87 11.48 -0.01
N GLY A 129 -19.14 11.05 -0.19
CA GLY A 129 -19.96 10.49 0.90
C GLY A 129 -19.40 9.16 1.45
N MET A 130 -18.71 8.38 0.62
CA MET A 130 -18.10 7.12 1.05
C MET A 130 -16.77 7.33 1.81
N LEU A 131 -16.10 8.45 1.59
CA LEU A 131 -14.79 8.74 2.19
C LEU A 131 -14.87 9.25 3.63
N VAL A 132 -16.07 9.57 4.12
CA VAL A 132 -16.25 10.11 5.49
C VAL A 132 -15.93 9.10 6.60
N ASN A 133 -15.79 7.82 6.29
CA ASN A 133 -15.55 6.76 7.27
C ASN A 133 -14.23 6.89 8.06
N MET A 134 -13.32 7.74 7.61
CA MET A 134 -12.07 8.06 8.32
C MET A 134 -12.03 9.53 8.77
N THR A 135 -13.14 10.25 8.71
CA THR A 135 -13.26 11.60 9.25
C THR A 135 -13.94 11.54 10.61
N PHE A 136 -13.25 11.97 11.65
CA PHE A 136 -13.73 11.88 13.03
C PHE A 136 -12.99 12.88 13.93
N SER A 137 -13.50 13.02 15.15
CA SER A 137 -12.76 13.60 16.28
C SER A 137 -13.12 12.81 17.52
N ARG A 138 -12.15 12.16 18.16
CA ARG A 138 -12.40 11.34 19.35
C ARG A 138 -11.13 11.09 20.16
N GLN A 139 -11.33 10.69 21.42
CA GLN A 139 -10.27 10.24 22.31
C GLN A 139 -9.77 8.87 21.84
N ILE A 140 -8.43 8.75 21.67
CA ILE A 140 -7.74 7.50 21.37
C ILE A 140 -6.71 7.24 22.46
N THR A 141 -6.70 6.01 22.98
CA THR A 141 -5.66 5.47 23.84
C THR A 141 -4.91 4.39 23.06
N TRP A 142 -3.67 4.64 22.75
CA TRP A 142 -2.86 3.79 21.87
C TRP A 142 -2.19 2.61 22.58
N ASN A 143 -2.09 2.67 23.92
CA ASN A 143 -1.38 1.65 24.71
C ASN A 143 0.09 1.44 24.25
N GLY A 144 0.74 2.50 23.83
CA GLY A 144 2.17 2.49 23.45
C GLY A 144 2.48 1.94 22.05
N HIS A 145 1.50 1.58 21.24
CA HIS A 145 1.70 1.11 19.88
C HIS A 145 0.66 1.68 18.91
N PHE A 146 1.07 1.89 17.68
CA PHE A 146 0.18 2.38 16.63
C PHE A 146 -0.74 1.26 16.13
N ASP A 147 -2.05 1.50 16.18
CA ASP A 147 -3.08 0.62 15.62
C ASP A 147 -3.98 1.42 14.66
N PRO A 148 -3.83 1.26 13.34
CA PRO A 148 -4.62 2.02 12.38
C PRO A 148 -6.12 1.70 12.42
N ALA A 149 -6.56 0.60 13.04
CA ALA A 149 -7.98 0.33 13.21
C ALA A 149 -8.65 1.41 14.06
N LEU A 150 -7.92 2.01 15.00
CA LEU A 150 -8.41 3.12 15.82
C LEU A 150 -8.60 4.42 15.05
N LEU A 151 -8.05 4.53 13.83
CA LEU A 151 -8.24 5.68 12.94
C LEU A 151 -9.49 5.57 12.05
N SER A 152 -10.34 4.58 12.26
CA SER A 152 -11.66 4.51 11.62
C SER A 152 -12.69 5.28 12.42
N ALA A 153 -13.66 5.93 11.78
CA ALA A 153 -14.79 6.58 12.47
C ALA A 153 -15.61 5.58 13.30
N ASP A 154 -15.70 4.35 12.83
CA ASP A 154 -16.24 3.21 13.58
C ASP A 154 -15.18 2.09 13.66
N PRO A 155 -14.37 2.04 14.74
CA PRO A 155 -13.32 1.02 14.89
C PRO A 155 -13.90 -0.39 15.11
N THR A 156 -15.20 -0.50 15.41
CA THR A 156 -15.86 -1.80 15.58
C THR A 156 -16.32 -2.42 14.27
N SER A 157 -16.34 -1.67 13.18
CA SER A 157 -16.87 -2.09 11.88
C SER A 157 -16.09 -3.23 11.23
N GLN A 158 -14.83 -3.44 11.62
CA GLN A 158 -13.92 -4.47 11.07
C GLN A 158 -13.93 -4.54 9.53
N ILE A 159 -14.24 -3.42 8.86
CA ILE A 159 -14.29 -3.35 7.40
C ILE A 159 -12.91 -3.48 6.75
N VAL A 160 -11.86 -3.28 7.54
CA VAL A 160 -10.46 -3.38 7.08
C VAL A 160 -9.72 -4.42 7.92
N ARG A 161 -9.07 -5.36 7.24
CA ARG A 161 -8.11 -6.24 7.86
C ARG A 161 -6.73 -5.62 7.72
N TRP A 162 -6.15 -5.21 8.84
CA TRP A 162 -4.82 -4.64 8.90
C TRP A 162 -3.75 -5.70 9.08
N ARG A 163 -2.60 -5.48 8.44
CA ARG A 163 -1.36 -6.25 8.60
C ARG A 163 -0.21 -5.28 8.83
N ALA A 164 0.53 -5.47 9.91
CA ALA A 164 1.74 -4.70 10.13
C ALA A 164 2.79 -5.05 9.06
N LEU A 165 3.33 -4.04 8.41
CA LEU A 165 4.49 -4.12 7.55
C LEU A 165 5.74 -3.71 8.35
N HIS A 166 5.57 -2.73 9.21
CA HIS A 166 6.57 -2.21 10.13
C HIS A 166 5.83 -1.69 11.38
N ALA A 167 6.55 -1.39 12.47
CA ALA A 167 5.93 -0.91 13.72
C ALA A 167 4.99 0.29 13.54
N ASN A 168 5.28 1.16 12.58
CA ASN A 168 4.49 2.37 12.31
C ASN A 168 3.86 2.40 10.90
N LEU A 169 3.93 1.30 10.16
CA LEU A 169 3.38 1.18 8.80
C LEU A 169 2.54 -0.07 8.67
N PHE A 170 1.32 0.08 8.18
CA PHE A 170 0.36 -1.00 8.03
C PHE A 170 -0.24 -0.99 6.63
N ALA A 171 -0.49 -2.19 6.12
CA ALA A 171 -1.32 -2.45 4.95
C ALA A 171 -2.68 -2.95 5.40
N GLY A 172 -3.73 -2.50 4.74
CA GLY A 172 -5.10 -2.90 5.00
C GLY A 172 -5.82 -3.38 3.74
N GLN A 173 -6.67 -4.37 3.88
CA GLN A 173 -7.56 -4.84 2.83
C GLN A 173 -9.01 -4.74 3.30
N LEU A 174 -9.91 -4.34 2.42
CA LEU A 174 -11.34 -4.40 2.71
C LEU A 174 -11.76 -5.86 2.90
N THR A 175 -12.40 -6.16 4.04
CA THR A 175 -12.84 -7.52 4.40
C THR A 175 -14.06 -7.96 3.62
N THR A 176 -14.87 -6.99 3.18
CA THR A 176 -16.09 -7.24 2.41
C THR A 176 -15.95 -6.54 1.07
N PRO A 177 -15.47 -7.22 0.03
CA PRO A 177 -15.58 -6.65 -1.30
C PRO A 177 -17.08 -6.46 -1.58
N VAL A 178 -17.46 -5.25 -1.97
CA VAL A 178 -18.82 -5.04 -2.46
C VAL A 178 -18.93 -5.85 -3.75
N LYS A 179 -19.62 -6.97 -3.69
CA LYS A 179 -19.89 -7.85 -4.81
C LYS A 179 -21.36 -7.75 -5.17
N SER A 180 -21.61 -7.35 -6.39
CA SER A 180 -22.88 -7.64 -7.06
C SER A 180 -22.62 -8.61 -8.22
N ASP A 181 -23.64 -9.08 -8.90
CA ASP A 181 -23.50 -9.95 -10.07
C ASP A 181 -22.70 -9.29 -11.21
N VAL A 182 -22.56 -7.97 -11.18
CA VAL A 182 -21.91 -7.17 -12.24
C VAL A 182 -20.68 -6.42 -11.74
N LEU A 183 -20.65 -5.99 -10.47
CA LEU A 183 -19.62 -5.12 -9.93
C LEU A 183 -18.84 -5.77 -8.79
N GLN A 184 -17.55 -5.59 -8.81
CA GLN A 184 -16.67 -5.93 -7.71
C GLN A 184 -15.85 -4.69 -7.32
N VAL A 185 -15.98 -4.21 -6.08
CA VAL A 185 -15.12 -3.17 -5.55
C VAL A 185 -14.04 -3.82 -4.70
N THR A 186 -12.80 -3.60 -5.06
CA THR A 186 -11.64 -3.99 -4.26
C THR A 186 -11.02 -2.75 -3.64
N GLY A 187 -10.49 -2.88 -2.44
CA GLY A 187 -9.88 -1.75 -1.72
C GLY A 187 -8.61 -2.15 -1.02
N ALA A 188 -7.64 -1.26 -1.13
CA ALA A 188 -6.36 -1.35 -0.48
C ALA A 188 -6.13 -0.08 0.34
N LEU A 189 -5.59 -0.24 1.54
CA LEU A 189 -5.25 0.85 2.43
C LEU A 189 -3.79 0.73 2.86
N SER A 190 -3.17 1.88 3.09
CA SER A 190 -1.95 1.95 3.89
C SER A 190 -2.13 2.99 4.97
N SER A 191 -1.56 2.78 6.13
CA SER A 191 -1.57 3.77 7.22
C SER A 191 -0.20 3.82 7.87
N ARG A 192 0.26 5.04 8.15
CA ARG A 192 1.57 5.28 8.73
C ARG A 192 1.50 6.34 9.83
N LEU A 193 2.10 6.04 10.96
CA LEU A 193 2.41 7.03 11.99
C LEU A 193 3.68 7.80 11.56
N LEU A 194 3.60 9.11 11.50
CA LEU A 194 4.69 10.00 11.06
C LEU A 194 5.46 10.56 12.26
N THR A 195 4.73 11.03 13.26
CA THR A 195 5.23 11.56 14.52
C THR A 195 4.35 11.04 15.66
N PRO A 196 4.68 11.27 16.93
CA PRO A 196 3.80 10.93 18.05
C PRO A 196 2.37 11.50 17.91
N ASP A 197 2.21 12.59 17.17
CA ASP A 197 0.98 13.37 17.09
C ASP A 197 0.34 13.39 15.70
N THR A 198 0.98 12.77 14.70
CA THR A 198 0.48 12.80 13.32
C THR A 198 0.58 11.44 12.64
N ALA A 199 -0.46 11.11 11.88
CA ALA A 199 -0.50 9.93 11.04
C ALA A 199 -1.14 10.25 9.68
N THR A 200 -0.95 9.38 8.71
CA THR A 200 -1.58 9.48 7.40
C THR A 200 -2.10 8.11 6.97
N ALA A 201 -3.15 8.10 6.16
CA ALA A 201 -3.57 6.89 5.47
C ALA A 201 -3.90 7.19 4.01
N THR A 202 -3.70 6.18 3.17
CA THR A 202 -4.09 6.23 1.76
C THR A 202 -5.06 5.08 1.50
N LEU A 203 -6.23 5.40 1.01
CA LEU A 203 -7.23 4.46 0.49
C LEU A 203 -7.13 4.43 -1.02
N ARG A 204 -7.11 3.23 -1.60
CA ARG A 204 -7.25 3.01 -3.03
C ARG A 204 -8.39 2.03 -3.27
N LEU A 205 -9.38 2.45 -4.02
CA LEU A 205 -10.48 1.61 -4.46
C LEU A 205 -10.39 1.40 -5.97
N ARG A 206 -10.73 0.21 -6.41
CA ARG A 206 -10.88 -0.14 -7.81
C ARG A 206 -12.23 -0.82 -8.01
N VAL A 207 -12.99 -0.31 -8.95
CA VAL A 207 -14.20 -0.98 -9.42
C VAL A 207 -13.80 -1.89 -10.58
N GLY A 208 -14.16 -3.15 -10.47
CA GLY A 208 -13.88 -4.16 -11.47
C GLY A 208 -15.12 -5.04 -11.70
N THR A 209 -14.96 -6.03 -12.56
CA THR A 209 -15.97 -7.06 -12.81
C THR A 209 -15.27 -8.32 -13.28
N ASP A 210 -16.00 -9.41 -13.39
CA ASP A 210 -15.53 -10.61 -14.09
C ASP A 210 -15.43 -10.39 -15.61
N ALA A 211 -14.71 -11.27 -16.29
CA ALA A 211 -14.48 -11.15 -17.73
C ALA A 211 -15.77 -11.14 -18.56
N LYS A 212 -16.86 -11.75 -18.05
CA LYS A 212 -18.15 -11.81 -18.75
C LYS A 212 -18.85 -10.46 -18.82
N ASN A 213 -18.64 -9.64 -17.81
CA ASN A 213 -19.30 -8.34 -17.63
C ASN A 213 -18.38 -7.15 -18.00
N ALA A 214 -17.15 -7.39 -18.48
CA ALA A 214 -16.21 -6.33 -18.82
C ALA A 214 -16.75 -5.32 -19.83
N GLY A 215 -17.51 -5.81 -20.83
CA GLY A 215 -18.17 -4.96 -21.82
C GLY A 215 -19.25 -4.06 -21.22
N VAL A 216 -19.94 -4.52 -20.17
CA VAL A 216 -20.96 -3.73 -19.46
C VAL A 216 -20.30 -2.58 -18.72
N LEU A 217 -19.20 -2.82 -18.01
CA LEU A 217 -18.46 -1.73 -17.34
C LEU A 217 -17.90 -0.72 -18.33
N ALA A 218 -17.39 -1.17 -19.47
CA ALA A 218 -16.91 -0.27 -20.51
C ALA A 218 -18.04 0.62 -21.07
N ALA A 219 -19.21 0.03 -21.32
CA ALA A 219 -20.40 0.77 -21.80
C ALA A 219 -20.91 1.79 -20.77
N LEU A 220 -20.71 1.53 -19.48
CA LEU A 220 -21.05 2.44 -18.37
C LEU A 220 -19.95 3.49 -18.11
N GLY A 221 -18.86 3.51 -18.87
CA GLY A 221 -17.73 4.42 -18.62
C GLY A 221 -16.93 4.10 -17.36
N MET A 222 -16.94 2.84 -16.89
CA MET A 222 -16.35 2.39 -15.63
C MET A 222 -15.26 1.33 -15.81
N ALA A 223 -14.74 1.15 -17.01
CA ALA A 223 -13.77 0.09 -17.31
C ALA A 223 -12.48 0.16 -16.44
N ASP A 224 -12.12 1.35 -15.99
CA ASP A 224 -10.94 1.59 -15.15
C ASP A 224 -11.25 2.61 -14.05
N CYS A 225 -12.39 2.45 -13.39
CA CYS A 225 -12.80 3.34 -12.30
C CYS A 225 -11.92 3.12 -11.07
N ARG A 226 -11.19 4.16 -10.69
CA ARG A 226 -10.28 4.18 -9.54
C ARG A 226 -10.55 5.39 -8.67
N VAL A 227 -10.47 5.18 -7.37
CA VAL A 227 -10.54 6.23 -6.36
C VAL A 227 -9.32 6.14 -5.49
N THR A 228 -8.60 7.24 -5.33
CA THR A 228 -7.55 7.40 -4.33
C THR A 228 -7.94 8.50 -3.37
N ALA A 229 -7.87 8.23 -2.07
CA ALA A 229 -8.07 9.25 -1.05
C ALA A 229 -6.91 9.22 -0.06
N ILE A 230 -6.47 10.40 0.34
CA ILE A 230 -5.43 10.59 1.34
C ILE A 230 -6.05 11.26 2.55
N TYR A 231 -5.79 10.69 3.72
CA TYR A 231 -6.26 11.16 5.01
C TYR A 231 -5.09 11.62 5.85
N ASP A 232 -5.26 12.73 6.53
CA ASP A 232 -4.37 13.18 7.60
C ASP A 232 -5.09 13.03 8.94
N PHE A 233 -4.32 12.60 9.93
CA PHE A 233 -4.75 12.45 11.32
C PHE A 233 -3.82 13.24 12.21
N GLU A 234 -4.38 14.03 13.08
CA GLU A 234 -3.64 14.92 13.98
C GLU A 234 -4.22 14.81 15.39
N ARG A 235 -3.33 14.81 16.40
CA ARG A 235 -3.76 14.94 17.79
C ARG A 235 -4.12 16.39 18.08
N ALA A 236 -5.35 16.64 18.53
CA ALA A 236 -5.81 17.96 18.90
C ALA A 236 -5.13 18.44 20.20
N GLY A 237 -4.82 19.72 20.27
CA GLY A 237 -4.35 20.37 21.52
C GLY A 237 -2.87 20.65 21.61
N GLN A 238 -2.16 20.83 20.48
CA GLN A 238 -0.91 21.55 20.42
C GLN A 238 -1.08 22.97 19.89
#